data_d9d46be40db410ca6b7fbe5b9823ac4b
#
_entry.id   d9d46be40db410ca6b7fbe5b9823ac4b
#
_cell.length_a   1.000
_cell.length_b   1.000
_cell.length_c   1.000
_cell.angle_alpha   90.00
_cell.angle_beta   90.00
_cell.angle_gamma   90.00
#
_symmetry.space_group_name_H-M   'P 1'
#
loop_
_entity.id
_entity.type
_entity.pdbx_description
1 polymer ?
#
loop_
_entity_poly.entity_id
_entity_poly.type
_entity_poly.pdbx_seq_one_letter_code
_entity_poly.pdbx_strand_id
1 'polypeptide(L)'
;MKPYVNKYVLLCCCCSILLINAFAGNKPKQEIYQLTLYQYKTAAQEAILDTYFKDALLPALHRLGYKNIGVFKALANDTSAVKNMYVYLPLKKLDDQILLNEKLNADTAYLSAGVVYLDALYTAPPYTRMEVMVLKAFPLAPQMKLPVLSGPKNERVYELRSYESATEKIFRNKVKMFNDGDEIGLFKRLNFNAVFYSEVIAGSHMPNLMYMTCFENKADRDAHWKSFSSDPFWKTLSAMPEYQHNVSLNDTRFLRPTDYSDF
;
A
#
# COMPACT_ATOMS: atom_id res chain seq x y z
N MET A 1 56.42 -39.63 32.67
CA MET A 1 56.22 -38.26 32.15
C MET A 1 54.83 -38.20 31.56
N LYS A 2 53.91 -37.46 32.18
CA LYS A 2 52.56 -37.21 31.66
C LYS A 2 52.58 -35.86 30.94
N PRO A 3 51.98 -35.71 29.76
CA PRO A 3 51.92 -34.41 29.05
C PRO A 3 50.89 -33.52 29.71
N TYR A 4 51.27 -32.29 30.07
CA TYR A 4 50.41 -31.20 30.48
C TYR A 4 49.68 -30.69 29.23
N VAL A 5 48.38 -30.93 29.14
CA VAL A 5 47.51 -30.30 28.13
C VAL A 5 47.10 -28.93 28.65
N ASN A 6 47.48 -27.94 27.92
CA ASN A 6 47.32 -26.51 28.27
C ASN A 6 45.82 -26.10 28.23
N LYS A 7 45.23 -25.94 29.42
CA LYS A 7 43.80 -25.59 29.63
C LYS A 7 43.41 -24.22 29.07
N TYR A 8 44.33 -23.42 28.58
CA TYR A 8 44.05 -22.05 28.08
C TYR A 8 43.70 -21.99 26.60
N VAL A 9 43.92 -23.06 25.83
CA VAL A 9 43.58 -23.07 24.39
C VAL A 9 42.09 -23.34 24.16
N LEU A 10 41.42 -24.00 25.12
CA LEU A 10 39.98 -24.30 24.95
C LEU A 10 39.03 -23.14 25.31
N LEU A 11 39.54 -22.12 26.02
CA LEU A 11 38.70 -20.96 26.45
C LEU A 11 38.60 -19.88 25.36
N CYS A 12 39.57 -19.78 24.45
CA CYS A 12 39.56 -18.81 23.34
C CYS A 12 38.62 -19.20 22.19
N CYS A 13 38.37 -20.49 21.96
CA CYS A 13 37.48 -20.94 20.88
C CYS A 13 36.00 -20.77 21.21
N CYS A 14 35.60 -20.79 22.51
CA CYS A 14 34.20 -20.58 22.90
C CYS A 14 33.77 -19.10 22.86
N CYS A 15 34.70 -18.17 23.02
CA CYS A 15 34.38 -16.71 22.95
C CYS A 15 34.22 -16.22 21.51
N SER A 16 34.83 -16.89 20.53
CA SER A 16 34.74 -16.49 19.12
C SER A 16 33.40 -16.89 18.45
N ILE A 17 32.70 -17.87 19.01
CA ILE A 17 31.41 -18.35 18.46
C ILE A 17 30.24 -17.48 18.96
N LEU A 18 30.39 -16.77 20.09
CA LEU A 18 29.35 -15.90 20.64
C LEU A 18 29.27 -14.52 19.99
N LEU A 19 30.26 -14.12 19.20
CA LEU A 19 30.29 -12.80 18.54
C LEU A 19 29.68 -12.80 17.14
N ILE A 20 29.37 -13.95 16.55
CA ILE A 20 28.82 -14.03 15.18
C ILE A 20 27.28 -13.93 15.16
N ASN A 21 26.61 -14.08 16.30
CA ASN A 21 25.14 -14.00 16.36
C ASN A 21 24.56 -12.60 16.62
N ALA A 22 25.39 -11.56 16.71
CA ALA A 22 24.95 -10.20 17.10
C ALA A 22 24.55 -9.33 15.89
N PHE A 23 24.66 -9.78 14.64
CA PHE A 23 24.34 -9.00 13.45
C PHE A 23 23.26 -9.60 12.54
N ALA A 24 22.45 -10.53 13.03
CA ALA A 24 21.18 -10.80 12.36
C ALA A 24 20.23 -9.64 12.70
N GLY A 25 20.45 -8.48 12.10
CA GLY A 25 19.52 -7.36 12.19
C GLY A 25 18.12 -7.87 11.86
N ASN A 26 17.18 -7.78 12.80
CA ASN A 26 15.79 -8.13 12.57
C ASN A 26 15.32 -7.37 11.32
N LYS A 27 15.08 -8.10 10.22
CA LYS A 27 14.47 -7.50 9.03
C LYS A 27 13.16 -6.84 9.48
N PRO A 28 12.88 -5.60 9.09
CA PRO A 28 11.64 -4.95 9.48
C PRO A 28 10.46 -5.82 9.06
N LYS A 29 9.48 -5.95 9.96
CA LYS A 29 8.27 -6.72 9.71
C LYS A 29 7.52 -6.09 8.54
N GLN A 30 7.07 -6.92 7.59
CA GLN A 30 6.21 -6.48 6.51
C GLN A 30 4.86 -6.01 7.06
N GLU A 31 4.49 -4.79 6.69
CA GLU A 31 3.19 -4.22 7.04
C GLU A 31 2.06 -4.87 6.26
N ILE A 32 0.87 -4.78 6.84
CA ILE A 32 -0.40 -5.16 6.22
C ILE A 32 -1.19 -3.88 5.97
N TYR A 33 -1.83 -3.77 4.82
CA TYR A 33 -2.68 -2.64 4.49
C TYR A 33 -4.08 -3.12 4.13
N GLN A 34 -5.06 -2.30 4.43
CA GLN A 34 -6.39 -2.39 3.86
C GLN A 34 -6.55 -1.27 2.84
N LEU A 35 -6.95 -1.62 1.64
CA LEU A 35 -7.41 -0.67 0.63
C LEU A 35 -8.90 -0.92 0.38
N THR A 36 -9.73 0.07 0.67
CA THR A 36 -11.18 -0.01 0.44
C THR A 36 -11.55 0.90 -0.71
N LEU A 37 -12.24 0.36 -1.70
CA LEU A 37 -12.83 1.09 -2.81
C LEU A 37 -14.32 1.29 -2.54
N TYR A 38 -14.78 2.53 -2.56
CA TYR A 38 -16.20 2.90 -2.57
C TYR A 38 -16.58 3.40 -3.96
N GLN A 39 -17.58 2.77 -4.55
CA GLN A 39 -18.18 3.20 -5.80
C GLN A 39 -19.47 3.94 -5.56
N TYR A 40 -19.67 5.09 -6.20
CA TYR A 40 -20.86 5.92 -6.07
C TYR A 40 -21.20 6.59 -7.40
N LYS A 41 -22.40 7.19 -7.50
CA LYS A 41 -22.88 7.79 -8.76
C LYS A 41 -23.32 9.25 -8.63
N THR A 42 -23.72 9.68 -7.43
CA THR A 42 -24.35 10.99 -7.23
C THR A 42 -23.53 11.89 -6.32
N ALA A 43 -23.69 13.20 -6.49
CA ALA A 43 -23.08 14.18 -5.58
C ALA A 43 -23.58 14.04 -4.13
N ALA A 44 -24.83 13.58 -3.92
CA ALA A 44 -25.35 13.32 -2.59
C ALA A 44 -24.61 12.16 -1.90
N GLN A 45 -24.34 11.07 -2.63
CA GLN A 45 -23.50 9.98 -2.12
C GLN A 45 -22.08 10.44 -1.80
N GLU A 46 -21.49 11.25 -2.68
CA GLU A 46 -20.17 11.82 -2.45
C GLU A 46 -20.12 12.63 -1.16
N ALA A 47 -21.09 13.51 -0.95
CA ALA A 47 -21.17 14.36 0.25
C ALA A 47 -21.32 13.52 1.53
N ILE A 48 -22.11 12.45 1.48
CA ILE A 48 -22.27 11.52 2.62
C ILE A 48 -20.94 10.82 2.92
N LEU A 49 -20.24 10.32 1.89
CA LEU A 49 -18.93 9.66 2.04
C LEU A 49 -17.88 10.63 2.57
N ASP A 50 -17.79 11.85 2.04
CA ASP A 50 -16.86 12.86 2.52
C ASP A 50 -17.09 13.20 4.00
N THR A 51 -18.34 13.44 4.39
CA THR A 51 -18.72 13.72 5.80
C THR A 51 -18.36 12.52 6.69
N TYR A 52 -18.74 11.32 6.29
CA TYR A 52 -18.45 10.11 7.05
C TYR A 52 -16.95 9.89 7.25
N PHE A 53 -16.13 10.01 6.20
CA PHE A 53 -14.70 9.81 6.34
C PHE A 53 -14.06 10.90 7.19
N LYS A 54 -14.41 12.17 6.94
CA LYS A 54 -13.83 13.32 7.62
C LYS A 54 -14.21 13.37 9.10
N ASP A 55 -15.48 13.20 9.42
CA ASP A 55 -16.01 13.55 10.74
C ASP A 55 -16.23 12.33 11.65
N ALA A 56 -16.34 11.11 11.07
CA ALA A 56 -16.56 9.88 11.82
C ALA A 56 -15.38 8.90 11.73
N LEU A 57 -15.06 8.39 10.52
CA LEU A 57 -14.13 7.28 10.37
C LEU A 57 -12.70 7.65 10.73
N LEU A 58 -12.12 8.70 10.13
CA LEU A 58 -10.73 9.10 10.39
C LEU A 58 -10.50 9.45 11.86
N PRO A 59 -11.34 10.28 12.51
CA PRO A 59 -11.19 10.55 13.93
C PRO A 59 -11.26 9.28 14.81
N ALA A 60 -12.13 8.32 14.48
CA ALA A 60 -12.21 7.07 15.21
C ALA A 60 -10.96 6.20 15.00
N LEU A 61 -10.47 6.09 13.78
CA LEU A 61 -9.23 5.37 13.48
C LEU A 61 -8.03 5.98 14.19
N HIS A 62 -7.93 7.32 14.24
CA HIS A 62 -6.89 8.02 15.00
C HIS A 62 -6.99 7.73 16.50
N ARG A 63 -8.20 7.72 17.11
CA ARG A 63 -8.40 7.31 18.51
C ARG A 63 -7.97 5.87 18.78
N LEU A 64 -8.17 4.98 17.80
CA LEU A 64 -7.67 3.60 17.85
C LEU A 64 -6.16 3.49 17.61
N GLY A 65 -5.49 4.63 17.35
CA GLY A 65 -4.03 4.75 17.17
C GLY A 65 -3.54 4.31 15.78
N TYR A 66 -4.41 4.28 14.76
CA TYR A 66 -4.01 4.20 13.36
C TYR A 66 -3.52 5.57 12.89
N LYS A 67 -2.57 5.57 11.95
CA LYS A 67 -1.95 6.77 11.40
C LYS A 67 -1.73 6.60 9.90
N ASN A 68 -1.47 7.71 9.21
CA ASN A 68 -1.19 7.72 7.77
C ASN A 68 -2.34 7.09 6.96
N ILE A 69 -3.56 7.51 7.29
CA ILE A 69 -4.78 7.04 6.63
C ILE A 69 -4.98 7.88 5.37
N GLY A 70 -4.95 7.22 4.21
CA GLY A 70 -5.16 7.88 2.93
C GLY A 70 -6.63 7.86 2.52
N VAL A 71 -7.21 9.02 2.19
CA VAL A 71 -8.51 9.08 1.52
C VAL A 71 -8.32 9.82 0.20
N PHE A 72 -8.69 9.15 -0.89
CA PHE A 72 -8.41 9.64 -2.24
C PHE A 72 -9.67 9.58 -3.12
N LYS A 73 -9.82 10.57 -4.01
CA LYS A 73 -10.81 10.56 -5.10
C LYS A 73 -10.11 10.26 -6.41
N ALA A 74 -10.73 9.45 -7.27
CA ALA A 74 -10.20 9.23 -8.61
C ALA A 74 -10.33 10.50 -9.47
N LEU A 75 -9.29 10.85 -10.22
CA LEU A 75 -9.32 11.99 -11.13
C LEU A 75 -10.36 11.79 -12.25
N ALA A 76 -10.65 10.53 -12.62
CA ALA A 76 -11.69 10.20 -13.60
C ALA A 76 -13.12 10.51 -13.12
N ASN A 77 -13.32 10.83 -11.84
CA ASN A 77 -14.66 11.13 -11.29
C ASN A 77 -15.36 12.29 -11.97
N ASP A 78 -14.61 13.23 -12.55
CA ASP A 78 -15.17 14.39 -13.24
C ASP A 78 -15.98 14.01 -14.49
N THR A 79 -15.63 12.90 -15.14
CA THR A 79 -16.25 12.44 -16.39
C THR A 79 -16.89 11.06 -16.29
N SER A 80 -16.62 10.30 -15.23
CA SER A 80 -17.09 8.92 -15.09
C SER A 80 -18.52 8.86 -14.54
N ALA A 81 -19.33 7.97 -15.12
CA ALA A 81 -20.67 7.67 -14.60
C ALA A 81 -20.64 6.94 -13.26
N VAL A 82 -19.62 6.10 -13.04
CA VAL A 82 -19.34 5.49 -11.73
C VAL A 82 -18.09 6.15 -11.18
N LYS A 83 -18.23 6.77 -10.03
CA LYS A 83 -17.18 7.49 -9.33
C LYS A 83 -16.55 6.61 -8.27
N ASN A 84 -15.27 6.84 -7.96
CA ASN A 84 -14.49 6.00 -7.07
C ASN A 84 -13.84 6.85 -5.96
N MET A 85 -13.93 6.36 -4.73
CA MET A 85 -13.21 6.89 -3.59
C MET A 85 -12.46 5.75 -2.88
N TYR A 86 -11.22 5.98 -2.52
CA TYR A 86 -10.33 4.98 -1.93
C TYR A 86 -9.95 5.37 -0.52
N VAL A 87 -10.00 4.39 0.39
CA VAL A 87 -9.49 4.54 1.76
C VAL A 87 -8.35 3.54 1.94
N TYR A 88 -7.15 4.07 2.16
CA TYR A 88 -5.95 3.30 2.47
C TYR A 88 -5.68 3.35 3.97
N LEU A 89 -5.56 2.20 4.60
CA LEU A 89 -5.37 2.06 6.04
C LEU A 89 -4.21 1.10 6.34
N PRO A 90 -3.07 1.60 6.84
CA PRO A 90 -2.05 0.73 7.40
C PRO A 90 -2.56 0.03 8.66
N LEU A 91 -2.53 -1.31 8.68
CA LEU A 91 -2.96 -2.13 9.81
C LEU A 91 -1.74 -2.48 10.69
N LYS A 92 -1.93 -2.53 12.01
CA LYS A 92 -0.88 -2.94 12.95
C LYS A 92 -0.59 -4.44 12.83
N LYS A 93 -1.61 -5.23 12.49
CA LYS A 93 -1.56 -6.68 12.27
C LYS A 93 -2.78 -7.14 11.47
N LEU A 94 -2.74 -8.35 10.92
CA LEU A 94 -3.84 -8.91 10.12
C LEU A 94 -5.14 -9.05 10.92
N ASP A 95 -5.06 -9.39 12.20
CA ASP A 95 -6.25 -9.51 13.07
C ASP A 95 -7.06 -8.20 13.16
N ASP A 96 -6.42 -7.06 12.94
CA ASP A 96 -7.12 -5.77 12.94
C ASP A 96 -8.19 -5.70 11.85
N GLN A 97 -7.99 -6.39 10.72
CA GLN A 97 -9.00 -6.50 9.67
C GLN A 97 -10.32 -7.10 10.18
N ILE A 98 -10.23 -8.08 11.08
CA ILE A 98 -11.40 -8.76 11.65
C ILE A 98 -12.02 -7.91 12.75
N LEU A 99 -11.19 -7.33 13.61
CA LEU A 99 -11.61 -6.65 14.84
C LEU A 99 -11.99 -5.18 14.64
N LEU A 100 -11.68 -4.59 13.48
CA LEU A 100 -11.86 -3.17 13.26
C LEU A 100 -13.33 -2.74 13.42
N ASN A 101 -14.25 -3.46 12.83
CA ASN A 101 -15.68 -3.14 12.93
C ASN A 101 -16.22 -3.22 14.35
N GLU A 102 -15.76 -4.20 15.15
CA GLU A 102 -16.14 -4.31 16.56
C GLU A 102 -15.64 -3.11 17.36
N LYS A 103 -14.41 -2.69 17.13
CA LYS A 103 -13.81 -1.51 17.78
C LYS A 103 -14.52 -0.22 17.40
N LEU A 104 -14.88 -0.04 16.13
CA LEU A 104 -15.63 1.11 15.66
C LEU A 104 -17.04 1.13 16.25
N ASN A 105 -17.72 0.01 16.30
CA ASN A 105 -19.07 -0.10 16.88
C ASN A 105 -19.11 0.12 18.41
N ALA A 106 -17.97 0.03 19.08
CA ALA A 106 -17.84 0.38 20.50
C ALA A 106 -17.54 1.88 20.73
N ASP A 107 -17.26 2.65 19.69
CA ASP A 107 -16.93 4.08 19.77
C ASP A 107 -18.20 4.93 19.59
N THR A 108 -18.76 5.44 20.68
CA THR A 108 -19.98 6.25 20.66
C THR A 108 -19.85 7.54 19.86
N ALA A 109 -18.67 8.16 19.82
CA ALA A 109 -18.40 9.34 19.03
C ALA A 109 -18.42 9.03 17.52
N TYR A 110 -17.86 7.87 17.13
CA TYR A 110 -17.96 7.38 15.76
C TYR A 110 -19.41 7.12 15.34
N LEU A 111 -20.18 6.43 16.17
CA LEU A 111 -21.58 6.11 15.88
C LEU A 111 -22.41 7.39 15.73
N SER A 112 -22.24 8.36 16.63
CA SER A 112 -22.95 9.63 16.59
C SER A 112 -22.60 10.47 15.36
N ALA A 113 -21.30 10.61 15.04
CA ALA A 113 -20.85 11.39 13.90
C ALA A 113 -21.17 10.72 12.56
N GLY A 114 -21.20 9.39 12.55
CA GLY A 114 -21.42 8.58 11.35
C GLY A 114 -22.88 8.27 11.03
N VAL A 115 -23.85 8.74 11.82
CA VAL A 115 -25.25 8.32 11.77
C VAL A 115 -25.86 8.38 10.37
N VAL A 116 -25.61 9.43 9.58
CA VAL A 116 -26.14 9.60 8.22
C VAL A 116 -25.67 8.49 7.27
N TYR A 117 -24.45 8.02 7.46
CA TYR A 117 -23.88 6.92 6.67
C TYR A 117 -24.30 5.56 7.25
N LEU A 118 -24.19 5.38 8.57
CA LEU A 118 -24.41 4.10 9.24
C LEU A 118 -25.86 3.67 9.23
N ASP A 119 -26.80 4.60 9.42
CA ASP A 119 -28.24 4.37 9.47
C ASP A 119 -28.93 4.76 8.16
N ALA A 120 -28.18 4.84 7.06
CA ALA A 120 -28.75 5.16 5.76
C ALA A 120 -29.85 4.18 5.35
N LEU A 121 -30.93 4.71 4.82
CA LEU A 121 -32.05 3.90 4.35
C LEU A 121 -31.62 3.01 3.17
N TYR A 122 -32.15 1.81 3.09
CA TYR A 122 -31.88 0.88 1.98
C TYR A 122 -32.31 1.46 0.62
N THR A 123 -33.24 2.39 0.60
CA THR A 123 -33.70 3.12 -0.60
C THR A 123 -32.80 4.28 -1.00
N ALA A 124 -31.87 4.70 -0.12
CA ALA A 124 -30.93 5.78 -0.33
C ALA A 124 -29.51 5.41 0.19
N PRO A 125 -28.88 4.38 -0.39
CA PRO A 125 -27.59 3.90 0.10
C PRO A 125 -26.49 4.95 -0.15
N PRO A 126 -25.50 5.08 0.78
CA PRO A 126 -24.44 6.09 0.69
C PRO A 126 -23.40 5.76 -0.40
N TYR A 127 -23.41 4.55 -0.93
CA TYR A 127 -22.54 4.10 -2.05
C TYR A 127 -23.27 3.00 -2.84
N THR A 128 -22.76 2.65 -4.00
CA THR A 128 -23.33 1.56 -4.83
C THR A 128 -22.66 0.22 -4.60
N ARG A 129 -21.34 0.23 -4.37
CA ARG A 129 -20.52 -0.95 -4.07
C ARG A 129 -19.34 -0.57 -3.18
N MET A 130 -18.89 -1.52 -2.39
CA MET A 130 -17.67 -1.44 -1.61
C MET A 130 -16.86 -2.71 -1.85
N GLU A 131 -15.56 -2.53 -2.09
CA GLU A 131 -14.60 -3.62 -2.21
C GLU A 131 -13.49 -3.43 -1.20
N VAL A 132 -13.08 -4.49 -0.53
CA VAL A 132 -11.98 -4.47 0.44
C VAL A 132 -10.88 -5.38 -0.06
N MET A 133 -9.69 -4.84 -0.15
CA MET A 133 -8.46 -5.56 -0.49
C MET A 133 -7.51 -5.55 0.70
N VAL A 134 -6.99 -6.71 1.06
CA VAL A 134 -5.96 -6.86 2.09
C VAL A 134 -4.63 -7.08 1.39
N LEU A 135 -3.67 -6.22 1.70
CA LEU A 135 -2.39 -6.12 1.04
C LEU A 135 -1.27 -6.45 2.03
N LYS A 136 -0.24 -7.17 1.57
CA LYS A 136 0.97 -7.43 2.34
C LYS A 136 2.15 -6.77 1.64
N ALA A 137 2.87 -5.91 2.36
CA ALA A 137 4.03 -5.20 1.84
C ALA A 137 5.10 -6.14 1.28
N PHE A 138 5.84 -5.70 0.26
CA PHE A 138 6.94 -6.48 -0.30
C PHE A 138 8.14 -6.58 0.66
N PRO A 139 8.94 -7.66 0.59
CA PRO A 139 10.10 -7.85 1.48
C PRO A 139 11.14 -6.72 1.40
N LEU A 140 11.38 -6.15 0.22
CA LEU A 140 12.34 -5.06 0.03
C LEU A 140 11.75 -3.65 0.21
N ALA A 141 10.42 -3.58 0.38
CA ALA A 141 9.70 -2.36 0.79
C ALA A 141 8.70 -2.72 1.90
N PRO A 142 9.19 -3.17 3.08
CA PRO A 142 8.35 -3.78 4.11
C PRO A 142 7.43 -2.79 4.83
N GLN A 143 7.61 -1.50 4.64
CA GLN A 143 6.85 -0.44 5.29
C GLN A 143 6.46 0.64 4.29
N MET A 144 5.27 1.20 4.49
CA MET A 144 4.82 2.35 3.72
C MET A 144 5.69 3.58 4.00
N LYS A 145 5.67 4.53 3.08
CA LYS A 145 6.32 5.83 3.24
C LYS A 145 5.35 6.94 2.88
N LEU A 146 5.29 7.97 3.72
CA LEU A 146 4.65 9.21 3.30
C LEU A 146 5.52 9.87 2.23
N PRO A 147 4.91 10.36 1.14
CA PRO A 147 5.65 11.06 0.09
C PRO A 147 6.19 12.39 0.59
N VAL A 148 7.37 12.75 0.09
CA VAL A 148 7.94 14.09 0.30
C VAL A 148 7.67 14.89 -0.97
N LEU A 149 6.58 15.65 -0.97
CA LEU A 149 6.15 16.51 -2.05
C LEU A 149 6.04 17.94 -1.54
N SER A 150 6.44 18.92 -2.36
CA SER A 150 6.48 20.34 -2.02
C SER A 150 5.29 21.12 -2.59
N GLY A 151 4.69 20.63 -3.66
CA GLY A 151 3.59 21.28 -4.35
C GLY A 151 2.25 21.21 -3.59
N PRO A 152 1.28 22.00 -4.03
CA PRO A 152 -0.05 22.03 -3.43
C PRO A 152 -0.73 20.65 -3.44
N LYS A 153 -1.39 20.30 -2.35
CA LYS A 153 -2.04 18.99 -2.18
C LYS A 153 -3.05 18.68 -3.29
N ASN A 154 -3.77 19.69 -3.76
CA ASN A 154 -4.78 19.54 -4.82
C ASN A 154 -4.21 19.35 -6.23
N GLU A 155 -2.90 19.54 -6.43
CA GLU A 155 -2.24 19.29 -7.72
C GLU A 155 -1.58 17.92 -7.76
N ARG A 156 -1.30 17.31 -6.59
CA ARG A 156 -0.60 16.04 -6.47
C ARG A 156 -1.34 14.92 -7.18
N VAL A 157 -0.58 14.05 -7.84
CA VAL A 157 -1.10 12.86 -8.50
C VAL A 157 -0.55 11.63 -7.80
N TYR A 158 -1.45 10.82 -7.25
CA TYR A 158 -1.16 9.49 -6.74
C TYR A 158 -1.56 8.48 -7.81
N GLU A 159 -0.62 7.66 -8.23
CA GLU A 159 -0.83 6.64 -9.24
C GLU A 159 -0.90 5.26 -8.56
N LEU A 160 -2.11 4.73 -8.45
CA LEU A 160 -2.38 3.39 -7.97
C LEU A 160 -2.38 2.43 -9.14
N ARG A 161 -1.52 1.43 -9.10
CA ARG A 161 -1.46 0.38 -10.12
C ARG A 161 -1.79 -0.98 -9.55
N SER A 162 -2.52 -1.76 -10.33
CA SER A 162 -2.82 -3.17 -10.08
C SER A 162 -2.32 -3.99 -11.27
N TYR A 163 -1.51 -5.00 -11.02
CA TYR A 163 -0.99 -5.92 -12.02
C TYR A 163 -1.53 -7.32 -11.74
N GLU A 164 -2.49 -7.74 -12.56
CA GLU A 164 -3.06 -9.07 -12.50
C GLU A 164 -2.20 -10.05 -13.30
N SER A 165 -2.17 -11.29 -12.86
CA SER A 165 -1.43 -12.37 -13.54
C SER A 165 -2.34 -13.55 -13.82
N ALA A 166 -2.00 -14.32 -14.86
CA ALA A 166 -2.82 -15.43 -15.30
C ALA A 166 -2.84 -16.62 -14.31
N THR A 167 -1.81 -16.77 -13.49
CA THR A 167 -1.70 -17.81 -12.46
C THR A 167 -0.85 -17.33 -11.28
N GLU A 168 -0.98 -18.00 -10.14
CA GLU A 168 -0.19 -17.71 -8.93
C GLU A 168 1.32 -17.88 -9.15
N LYS A 169 1.71 -18.80 -10.02
CA LYS A 169 3.14 -19.01 -10.36
C LYS A 169 3.69 -17.80 -11.13
N ILE A 170 2.94 -17.32 -12.13
CA ILE A 170 3.31 -16.16 -12.93
C ILE A 170 3.31 -14.91 -12.04
N PHE A 171 2.31 -14.76 -11.18
CA PHE A 171 2.22 -13.70 -10.20
C PHE A 171 3.46 -13.64 -9.27
N ARG A 172 3.86 -14.78 -8.68
CA ARG A 172 5.06 -14.84 -7.83
C ARG A 172 6.31 -14.43 -8.59
N ASN A 173 6.38 -14.72 -9.89
CA ASN A 173 7.49 -14.28 -10.72
C ASN A 173 7.49 -12.76 -10.95
N LYS A 174 6.31 -12.13 -11.11
CA LYS A 174 6.23 -10.66 -11.15
C LYS A 174 6.63 -10.02 -9.82
N VAL A 175 6.22 -10.59 -8.69
CA VAL A 175 6.68 -10.14 -7.36
C VAL A 175 8.20 -10.28 -7.22
N LYS A 176 8.78 -11.38 -7.73
CA LYS A 176 10.25 -11.58 -7.79
C LYS A 176 10.94 -10.48 -8.61
N MET A 177 10.39 -10.10 -9.76
CA MET A 177 10.92 -9.02 -10.59
C MET A 177 11.02 -7.70 -9.81
N PHE A 178 9.99 -7.34 -9.01
CA PHE A 178 10.02 -6.16 -8.16
C PHE A 178 11.10 -6.21 -7.08
N ASN A 179 11.29 -7.38 -6.45
CA ASN A 179 12.23 -7.57 -5.34
C ASN A 179 13.62 -7.98 -5.84
N ASP A 180 13.79 -9.22 -6.29
CA ASP A 180 15.10 -9.77 -6.68
C ASP A 180 15.62 -9.12 -7.99
N GLY A 181 14.72 -8.74 -8.89
CA GLY A 181 15.04 -7.98 -10.11
C GLY A 181 15.32 -6.50 -9.86
N ASP A 182 15.19 -6.02 -8.63
CA ASP A 182 15.47 -4.65 -8.20
C ASP A 182 14.65 -3.54 -8.93
N GLU A 183 13.43 -3.87 -9.39
CA GLU A 183 12.51 -2.86 -9.95
C GLU A 183 12.19 -1.77 -8.89
N ILE A 184 12.10 -2.15 -7.60
CA ILE A 184 11.94 -1.20 -6.46
C ILE A 184 13.14 -0.25 -6.38
N GLY A 185 14.38 -0.73 -6.55
CA GLY A 185 15.58 0.10 -6.58
C GLY A 185 15.58 1.08 -7.73
N LEU A 186 15.09 0.66 -8.91
CA LEU A 186 14.91 1.55 -10.06
C LEU A 186 13.91 2.67 -9.75
N PHE A 187 12.73 2.37 -9.21
CA PHE A 187 11.75 3.38 -8.78
C PHE A 187 12.35 4.37 -7.79
N LYS A 188 13.09 3.87 -6.80
CA LYS A 188 13.77 4.70 -5.80
C LYS A 188 14.82 5.63 -6.44
N ARG A 189 15.66 5.11 -7.34
CA ARG A 189 16.70 5.87 -8.04
C ARG A 189 16.11 6.97 -8.92
N LEU A 190 14.95 6.72 -9.50
CA LEU A 190 14.21 7.66 -10.34
C LEU A 190 13.21 8.55 -9.54
N ASN A 191 13.26 8.55 -8.21
CA ASN A 191 12.46 9.40 -7.32
C ASN A 191 10.93 9.32 -7.52
N PHE A 192 10.40 8.11 -7.70
CA PHE A 192 8.95 7.92 -7.90
C PHE A 192 8.11 8.16 -6.64
N ASN A 193 8.69 8.53 -5.51
CA ASN A 193 7.99 8.77 -4.24
C ASN A 193 6.96 7.68 -3.91
N ALA A 194 7.38 6.43 -3.93
CA ALA A 194 6.48 5.32 -3.71
C ALA A 194 5.94 5.30 -2.28
N VAL A 195 4.63 5.14 -2.15
CA VAL A 195 3.94 5.00 -0.87
C VAL A 195 4.04 3.56 -0.37
N PHE A 196 3.71 2.58 -1.21
CA PHE A 196 3.81 1.16 -0.90
C PHE A 196 3.98 0.31 -2.16
N TYR A 197 4.52 -0.89 -1.97
CA TYR A 197 4.49 -2.02 -2.91
C TYR A 197 3.99 -3.24 -2.15
N SER A 198 3.04 -3.98 -2.72
CA SER A 198 2.38 -5.07 -1.99
C SER A 198 1.84 -6.15 -2.91
N GLU A 199 1.68 -7.35 -2.36
CA GLU A 199 0.84 -8.40 -2.92
C GLU A 199 -0.58 -8.30 -2.33
N VAL A 200 -1.60 -8.55 -3.12
CA VAL A 200 -2.98 -8.73 -2.64
C VAL A 200 -3.09 -10.15 -2.08
N ILE A 201 -3.35 -10.25 -0.77
CA ILE A 201 -3.50 -11.56 -0.09
C ILE A 201 -4.97 -11.97 0.08
N ALA A 202 -5.89 -11.01 -0.02
CA ALA A 202 -7.33 -11.24 -0.10
C ALA A 202 -8.01 -10.04 -0.78
N GLY A 203 -8.98 -10.30 -1.65
CA GLY A 203 -9.72 -9.25 -2.38
C GLY A 203 -10.13 -9.67 -3.78
N SER A 204 -10.53 -8.70 -4.59
CA SER A 204 -10.87 -8.88 -5.99
C SER A 204 -9.63 -8.95 -6.89
N HIS A 205 -9.82 -9.45 -8.12
CA HIS A 205 -8.80 -9.46 -9.19
C HIS A 205 -7.51 -10.25 -8.88
N MET A 206 -7.59 -11.28 -8.03
CA MET A 206 -6.46 -12.13 -7.70
C MET A 206 -6.16 -13.17 -8.79
N PRO A 207 -4.87 -13.57 -8.95
CA PRO A 207 -3.70 -13.09 -8.22
C PRO A 207 -3.20 -11.76 -8.78
N ASN A 208 -2.96 -10.77 -7.90
CA ASN A 208 -2.44 -9.48 -8.31
C ASN A 208 -1.53 -8.84 -7.26
N LEU A 209 -0.71 -7.91 -7.70
CA LEU A 209 0.02 -6.98 -6.86
C LEU A 209 -0.51 -5.57 -7.07
N MET A 210 -0.36 -4.75 -6.04
CA MET A 210 -0.68 -3.33 -6.10
C MET A 210 0.44 -2.48 -5.53
N TYR A 211 0.66 -1.32 -6.12
CA TYR A 211 1.57 -0.33 -5.59
C TYR A 211 1.08 1.09 -5.88
N MET A 212 1.54 2.03 -5.09
CA MET A 212 1.20 3.44 -5.25
C MET A 212 2.46 4.30 -5.29
N THR A 213 2.57 5.10 -6.34
CA THR A 213 3.59 6.14 -6.49
C THR A 213 2.92 7.51 -6.52
N CYS A 214 3.65 8.59 -6.25
CA CYS A 214 3.07 9.92 -6.24
C CYS A 214 4.04 10.97 -6.77
N PHE A 215 3.45 12.05 -7.27
CA PHE A 215 4.12 13.08 -8.05
C PHE A 215 3.53 14.44 -7.71
N GLU A 216 4.32 15.50 -7.92
CA GLU A 216 3.88 16.88 -7.68
C GLU A 216 2.65 17.25 -8.51
N ASN A 217 2.59 16.75 -9.76
CA ASN A 217 1.48 16.94 -10.69
C ASN A 217 1.56 15.92 -11.84
N LYS A 218 0.63 16.02 -12.81
CA LYS A 218 0.59 15.12 -13.96
C LYS A 218 1.80 15.24 -14.89
N ALA A 219 2.33 16.45 -15.10
CA ALA A 219 3.50 16.65 -15.96
C ALA A 219 4.76 16.04 -15.33
N ASP A 220 4.93 16.20 -14.02
CA ASP A 220 6.00 15.57 -13.24
C ASP A 220 5.91 14.04 -13.34
N ARG A 221 4.73 13.47 -13.16
CA ARG A 221 4.47 12.04 -13.36
C ARG A 221 4.93 11.56 -14.75
N ASP A 222 4.56 12.28 -15.80
CA ASP A 222 4.86 11.87 -17.18
C ASP A 222 6.37 11.95 -17.47
N ALA A 223 7.07 12.92 -16.90
CA ALA A 223 8.52 13.03 -16.98
C ALA A 223 9.23 11.85 -16.28
N HIS A 224 8.75 11.44 -15.10
CA HIS A 224 9.30 10.30 -14.37
C HIS A 224 9.11 8.99 -15.16
N TRP A 225 7.92 8.74 -15.69
CA TRP A 225 7.66 7.54 -16.50
C TRP A 225 8.43 7.52 -17.84
N LYS A 226 8.66 8.69 -18.44
CA LYS A 226 9.55 8.80 -19.60
C LYS A 226 10.98 8.39 -19.25
N SER A 227 11.49 8.86 -18.11
CA SER A 227 12.81 8.48 -17.60
C SER A 227 12.88 6.97 -17.31
N PHE A 228 11.85 6.41 -16.66
CA PHE A 228 11.76 4.97 -16.38
C PHE A 228 11.81 4.13 -17.65
N SER A 229 10.96 4.43 -18.64
CA SER A 229 10.88 3.64 -19.88
C SER A 229 12.14 3.72 -20.75
N SER A 230 12.90 4.80 -20.65
CA SER A 230 14.16 4.98 -21.36
C SER A 230 15.39 4.43 -20.62
N ASP A 231 15.27 4.10 -19.34
CA ASP A 231 16.37 3.66 -18.49
C ASP A 231 17.00 2.34 -18.98
N PRO A 232 18.32 2.26 -19.15
CA PRO A 232 19.00 1.05 -19.62
C PRO A 232 18.77 -0.17 -18.72
N PHE A 233 18.69 0.03 -17.40
CA PHE A 233 18.41 -1.05 -16.45
C PHE A 233 17.02 -1.63 -16.69
N TRP A 234 15.99 -0.77 -16.85
CA TRP A 234 14.65 -1.22 -17.18
C TRP A 234 14.59 -2.01 -18.49
N LYS A 235 15.24 -1.51 -19.53
CA LYS A 235 15.30 -2.21 -20.84
C LYS A 235 15.90 -3.60 -20.71
N THR A 236 16.97 -3.73 -19.91
CA THR A 236 17.59 -5.04 -19.65
C THR A 236 16.67 -5.94 -18.83
N LEU A 237 16.15 -5.44 -17.70
CA LEU A 237 15.29 -6.21 -16.78
C LEU A 237 14.01 -6.70 -17.48
N SER A 238 13.33 -5.80 -18.20
CA SER A 238 12.07 -6.14 -18.89
C SER A 238 12.25 -7.07 -20.09
N ALA A 239 13.46 -7.16 -20.65
CA ALA A 239 13.78 -8.07 -21.75
C ALA A 239 14.17 -9.48 -21.28
N MET A 240 14.40 -9.70 -19.97
CA MET A 240 14.74 -11.02 -19.46
C MET A 240 13.59 -12.00 -19.69
N PRO A 241 13.84 -13.16 -20.33
CA PRO A 241 12.78 -14.13 -20.65
C PRO A 241 11.96 -14.58 -19.44
N GLU A 242 12.59 -14.67 -18.27
CA GLU A 242 11.92 -15.05 -17.02
C GLU A 242 10.88 -14.03 -16.54
N TYR A 243 10.97 -12.77 -16.95
CA TYR A 243 10.05 -11.70 -16.52
C TYR A 243 9.03 -11.29 -17.57
N GLN A 244 9.05 -11.91 -18.74
CA GLN A 244 8.06 -11.64 -19.78
C GLN A 244 6.73 -12.35 -19.48
N HIS A 245 5.64 -11.77 -20.00
CA HIS A 245 4.28 -12.31 -19.88
C HIS A 245 3.78 -12.52 -18.45
N ASN A 246 4.32 -11.76 -17.48
CA ASN A 246 3.96 -11.86 -16.07
C ASN A 246 2.69 -11.09 -15.69
N VAL A 247 2.20 -10.22 -16.56
CA VAL A 247 1.02 -9.38 -16.33
C VAL A 247 0.00 -9.66 -17.44
N SER A 248 -1.20 -10.08 -17.06
CA SER A 248 -2.34 -10.29 -17.96
C SER A 248 -3.20 -9.05 -18.10
N LEU A 249 -3.32 -8.25 -17.03
CA LEU A 249 -4.02 -6.97 -17.01
C LEU A 249 -3.26 -5.96 -16.15
N ASN A 250 -3.12 -4.75 -16.70
CA ASN A 250 -2.56 -3.61 -16.00
C ASN A 250 -3.67 -2.56 -15.84
N ASP A 251 -4.11 -2.33 -14.60
CA ASP A 251 -5.04 -1.27 -14.27
C ASP A 251 -4.29 -0.12 -13.60
N THR A 252 -4.44 1.09 -14.14
CA THR A 252 -3.79 2.30 -13.65
C THR A 252 -4.83 3.34 -13.31
N ARG A 253 -4.84 3.81 -12.07
CA ARG A 253 -5.78 4.80 -11.55
C ARG A 253 -5.04 6.00 -11.01
N PHE A 254 -5.45 7.19 -11.46
CA PHE A 254 -4.94 8.46 -10.97
C PHE A 254 -5.86 8.97 -9.87
N LEU A 255 -5.28 9.31 -8.74
CA LEU A 255 -5.99 9.68 -7.54
C LEU A 255 -5.49 11.04 -7.04
N ARG A 256 -6.35 11.75 -6.34
CA ARG A 256 -6.04 12.98 -5.59
C ARG A 256 -6.43 12.78 -4.12
N PRO A 257 -5.58 13.13 -3.16
CA PRO A 257 -5.96 13.08 -1.75
C PRO A 257 -7.05 14.11 -1.46
N THR A 258 -7.95 13.77 -0.55
CA THR A 258 -8.90 14.74 0.01
C THR A 258 -8.19 15.68 0.99
N ASP A 259 -8.78 16.84 1.29
CA ASP A 259 -8.17 17.80 2.22
C ASP A 259 -8.01 17.22 3.64
N TYR A 260 -8.88 16.30 4.04
CA TYR A 260 -8.86 15.63 5.34
C TYR A 260 -8.05 14.33 5.37
N SER A 261 -7.47 13.90 4.26
CA SER A 261 -6.53 12.77 4.21
C SER A 261 -5.24 13.09 4.96
N ASP A 262 -4.62 12.10 5.62
CA ASP A 262 -3.30 12.23 6.25
C ASP A 262 -2.16 12.41 5.22
N PHE A 263 -2.45 12.25 3.93
CA PHE A 263 -1.50 12.34 2.80
C PHE A 263 -1.39 13.73 2.21
#